data_66fac6c9382fb7e11a6540f7a08d13cf
#
_entry.id   66fac6c9382fb7e11a6540f7a08d13cf
#
_cell.length_a   1.000
_cell.length_b   1.000
_cell.length_c   1.000
_cell.angle_alpha   90.00
_cell.angle_beta   90.00
_cell.angle_gamma   90.00
#
_symmetry.space_group_name_H-M   'P 1'
#
loop_
_entity.id
_entity.type
_entity.pdbx_description
1 polymer ?
#
loop_
_entity_poly.entity_id
_entity_poly.type
_entity_poly.pdbx_seq_one_letter_code
_entity_poly.pdbx_strand_id
1 'polypeptide(L)' 'MDKEFSNIRIVDIAKMAGVSVGTVDRVIHNRGRVSEENRKKVQTILEMVHYQPNLM' A
#
# COMPACT_ATOMS: atom_id res chain seq x y z
N MET A 1 8.24 18.45 -9.95
CA MET A 1 8.16 18.12 -9.65
C MET A 1 8.20 16.80 -9.55
N ASP A 2 8.84 16.24 -9.58
CA ASP A 2 8.99 15.06 -9.38
C ASP A 2 8.30 14.51 -8.34
N LYS A 3 7.54 15.08 -7.85
CA LYS A 3 6.87 14.65 -6.86
C LYS A 3 5.91 13.63 -7.18
N GLU A 4 5.58 13.36 -8.37
CA GLU A 4 4.63 12.41 -8.67
C GLU A 4 4.94 11.09 -8.14
N PHE A 5 6.13 10.62 -8.21
CA PHE A 5 6.44 9.31 -7.71
C PHE A 5 6.53 9.29 -6.23
N SER A 6 6.95 10.36 -5.65
CA SER A 6 7.07 10.34 -4.22
C SER A 6 5.78 10.69 -3.55
N ASN A 7 4.76 11.01 -4.30
CA ASN A 7 3.49 11.34 -3.71
C ASN A 7 2.48 10.25 -3.79
N ILE A 8 2.89 9.02 -3.96
CA ILE A 8 1.98 7.92 -3.96
C ILE A 8 1.43 7.77 -2.57
N ARG A 9 0.12 7.73 -2.46
CA ARG A 9 -0.52 7.64 -1.17
C ARG A 9 -1.18 6.31 -1.00
N ILE A 10 -1.60 6.02 0.21
CA ILE A 10 -2.27 4.77 0.51
C ILE A 10 -3.51 4.62 -0.35
N VAL A 11 -4.22 5.72 -0.61
CA VAL A 11 -5.42 5.65 -1.41
C VAL A 11 -5.08 5.21 -2.83
N ASP A 12 -3.93 5.63 -3.34
CA ASP A 12 -3.54 5.24 -4.68
C ASP A 12 -3.20 3.76 -4.72
N ILE A 13 -2.52 3.29 -3.70
CA ILE A 13 -2.17 1.89 -3.61
C ILE A 13 -3.44 1.04 -3.52
N ALA A 14 -4.41 1.51 -2.74
CA ALA A 14 -5.65 0.78 -2.60
C ALA A 14 -6.36 0.65 -3.94
N LYS A 15 -6.36 1.70 -4.72
CA LYS A 15 -6.99 1.65 -6.03
C LYS A 15 -6.26 0.70 -6.94
N MET A 16 -4.95 0.72 -6.93
CA MET A 16 -4.19 -0.15 -7.78
C MET A 16 -4.34 -1.61 -7.39
N ALA A 17 -4.43 -1.86 -6.11
CA ALA A 17 -4.58 -3.22 -5.63
C ALA A 17 -6.03 -3.70 -5.64
N GLY A 18 -6.96 -2.78 -5.79
CA GLY A 18 -8.35 -3.16 -5.78
C GLY A 18 -8.87 -3.51 -4.40
N VAL A 19 -8.34 -2.87 -3.38
CA VAL A 19 -8.77 -3.13 -2.02
C VAL A 19 -9.07 -1.81 -1.33
N SER A 20 -9.54 -1.87 -0.10
CA SER A 20 -9.87 -0.65 0.61
C SER A 20 -8.63 -0.04 1.22
N VAL A 21 -8.71 1.23 1.53
CA VAL A 21 -7.60 1.93 2.15
C VAL A 21 -7.26 1.27 3.48
N GLY A 22 -8.28 0.85 4.23
CA GLY A 22 -8.03 0.19 5.49
C GLY A 22 -7.22 -1.08 5.33
N THR A 23 -7.45 -1.81 4.24
CA THR A 23 -6.70 -3.03 3.99
C THR A 23 -5.22 -2.69 3.74
N VAL A 24 -4.97 -1.65 2.96
CA VAL A 24 -3.61 -1.26 2.68
C VAL A 24 -2.91 -0.85 3.98
N ASP A 25 -3.62 -0.10 4.81
CA ASP A 25 -3.05 0.35 6.06
C ASP A 25 -2.68 -0.83 6.95
N ARG A 26 -3.53 -1.83 7.00
CA ARG A 26 -3.25 -2.99 7.82
C ARG A 26 -2.04 -3.76 7.31
N VAL A 27 -1.90 -3.85 5.99
CA VAL A 27 -0.76 -4.56 5.45
C VAL A 27 0.53 -3.80 5.74
N ILE A 28 0.50 -2.49 5.57
CA ILE A 28 1.69 -1.69 5.80
C ILE A 28 2.13 -1.77 7.25
N HIS A 29 1.17 -1.65 8.16
CA HIS A 29 1.51 -1.65 9.58
C HIS A 29 1.42 -3.03 10.20
N ASN A 30 1.17 -4.03 9.40
CA ASN A 30 1.12 -5.40 9.88
C ASN A 30 0.18 -5.56 11.05
N ARG A 31 -1.00 -5.03 10.97
CA ARG A 31 -1.93 -5.21 12.05
C ARG A 31 -3.28 -5.57 11.51
N GLY A 32 -4.08 -6.19 12.33
CA GLY A 32 -5.39 -6.63 11.95
C GLY A 32 -5.30 -7.88 11.11
N ARG A 33 -6.43 -8.26 10.57
CA ARG A 33 -6.47 -9.42 9.75
C ARG A 33 -6.66 -9.05 8.32
N VAL A 34 -5.87 -9.58 7.43
CA VAL A 34 -5.97 -9.34 6.01
C VAL A 34 -5.84 -10.70 5.34
N SER A 35 -6.68 -10.98 4.36
CA SER A 35 -6.60 -12.24 3.67
C SER A 35 -5.27 -12.29 2.93
N GLU A 36 -4.77 -13.51 2.76
CA GLU A 36 -3.52 -13.66 2.11
C GLU A 36 -3.56 -13.14 0.71
N GLU A 37 -4.66 -13.30 0.04
CA GLU A 37 -4.80 -12.81 -1.31
C GLU A 37 -4.66 -11.30 -1.34
N ASN A 38 -5.34 -10.61 -0.46
CA ASN A 38 -5.25 -9.16 -0.43
C ASN A 38 -3.86 -8.69 0.00
N ARG A 39 -3.27 -9.41 0.93
CA ARG A 39 -1.94 -9.05 1.38
C ARG A 39 -0.96 -9.12 0.21
N LYS A 40 -1.04 -10.16 -0.60
CA LYS A 40 -0.16 -10.27 -1.73
C LYS A 40 -0.38 -9.17 -2.74
N LYS A 41 -1.63 -8.82 -2.98
CA LYS A 41 -1.93 -7.76 -3.93
C LYS A 41 -1.30 -6.45 -3.48
N VAL A 42 -1.47 -6.13 -2.21
CA VAL A 42 -0.93 -4.89 -1.70
C VAL A 42 0.59 -4.92 -1.72
N GLN A 43 1.18 -6.03 -1.31
CA GLN A 43 2.63 -6.10 -1.29
C GLN A 43 3.23 -5.96 -2.68
N THR A 44 2.59 -6.55 -3.67
CA THR A 44 3.07 -6.42 -5.03
C THR A 44 3.06 -4.96 -5.46
N ILE A 45 1.99 -4.24 -5.13
CA ILE A 45 1.91 -2.84 -5.50
C ILE A 45 2.96 -2.04 -4.76
N LEU A 46 3.15 -2.33 -3.47
CA LEU A 46 4.14 -1.60 -2.70
C LEU A 46 5.53 -1.75 -3.29
N GLU A 47 5.84 -2.94 -3.77
CA GLU A 47 7.13 -3.16 -4.38
C GLU A 47 7.24 -2.46 -5.72
N MET A 48 6.17 -2.45 -6.48
CA MET A 48 6.20 -1.82 -7.77
C MET A 48 6.42 -0.33 -7.68
N VAL A 49 5.84 0.31 -6.68
CA VAL A 49 5.96 1.75 -6.55
C VAL A 49 7.04 2.15 -5.56
N HIS A 50 7.72 1.18 -5.00
CA HIS A 50 8.78 1.46 -4.03
C HIS A 50 8.27 2.34 -2.89
N TYR A 51 7.07 2.08 -2.44
CA TYR A 51 6.51 2.88 -1.37
C TYR A 51 7.23 2.59 -0.07
N GLN A 52 7.60 3.61 0.64
CA GLN A 52 8.26 3.44 1.90
C GLN A 52 7.53 4.23 2.95
N PRO A 53 6.89 3.56 3.89
CA PRO A 53 6.21 4.30 4.95
C PRO A 53 7.24 5.06 5.77
N ASN A 54 6.83 6.19 6.25
CA ASN A 54 7.71 6.98 7.05
C ASN A 54 7.82 6.36 8.43
N LEU A 55 8.93 5.81 8.74
CA LEU A 55 9.10 5.16 10.01
C LEU A 55 9.79 6.00 11.03
N MET A 56 9.99 7.23 10.75
CA MET A 56 10.65 8.08 11.73
C MET A 56 9.72 8.49 12.83
#